data_38ee961b1ea4d7650a0964ac997453ea
#
_entry.id   38ee961b1ea4d7650a0964ac997453ea
#
_cell.length_a   1.000
_cell.length_b   1.000
_cell.length_c   1.000
_cell.angle_alpha   90.00
_cell.angle_beta   90.00
_cell.angle_gamma   90.00
#
_symmetry.space_group_name_H-M   'P 1'
#
loop_
_entity.id
_entity.type
_entity.pdbx_description
1 polymer ?
#
loop_
_entity_poly.entity_id
_entity_poly.type
_entity_poly.pdbx_seq_one_letter_code
_entity_poly.pdbx_strand_id
1 'polypeptide(L)'
;MRRLCALLLCAAAFAVQAQSLYREDTWRGLTADNKAYRPGDVLTVQVFENSSATSSADTGTRRTNHLSAELSHGAKSVGQTSVGLASDFDGGGRTQRTSRLLTTLTVTVQEVLPGGQLRVAGTQSVTVNEELQRVTLEGVVRPVDISDGNVVQSTRIAQARITYVGEGEVSDRSRRAWWRKLLDALGI
;
A
#
# COMPACT_ATOMS: atom_id res chain seq x y z
N MET A 1 78.32 -13.15 12.78
CA MET A 1 77.17 -12.56 13.50
C MET A 1 76.64 -11.27 12.82
N ARG A 2 77.47 -10.28 12.48
CA ARG A 2 76.99 -9.00 11.86
C ARG A 2 76.21 -9.19 10.54
N ARG A 3 76.61 -10.17 9.69
CA ARG A 3 75.92 -10.48 8.41
C ARG A 3 74.56 -11.19 8.60
N LEU A 4 74.41 -11.96 9.66
CA LEU A 4 73.17 -12.62 9.98
C LEU A 4 72.12 -11.63 10.54
N CYS A 5 72.56 -10.66 11.35
CA CYS A 5 71.67 -9.59 11.83
C CYS A 5 71.17 -8.67 10.72
N ALA A 6 72.03 -8.38 9.72
CA ALA A 6 71.63 -7.58 8.56
C ALA A 6 70.55 -8.27 7.70
N LEU A 7 70.68 -9.59 7.50
CA LEU A 7 69.69 -10.40 6.78
C LEU A 7 68.36 -10.49 7.52
N LEU A 8 68.40 -10.63 8.83
CA LEU A 8 67.19 -10.60 9.67
C LEU A 8 66.47 -9.24 9.64
N LEU A 9 67.24 -8.13 9.68
CA LEU A 9 66.65 -6.78 9.55
C LEU A 9 66.02 -6.54 8.17
N CYS A 10 66.63 -6.99 7.08
CA CYS A 10 66.05 -6.91 5.75
C CYS A 10 64.79 -7.78 5.63
N ALA A 11 64.73 -8.98 6.21
CA ALA A 11 63.54 -9.82 6.20
C ALA A 11 62.36 -9.19 6.99
N ALA A 12 62.65 -8.50 8.08
CA ALA A 12 61.65 -7.80 8.87
C ALA A 12 61.04 -6.60 8.13
N ALA A 13 61.78 -5.94 7.24
CA ALA A 13 61.29 -4.84 6.46
C ALA A 13 60.22 -5.21 5.40
N PHE A 14 60.25 -6.46 4.93
CA PHE A 14 59.22 -6.96 3.99
C PHE A 14 57.89 -7.35 4.63
N ALA A 15 57.78 -7.42 5.96
CA ALA A 15 56.58 -7.81 6.69
C ALA A 15 55.65 -6.61 6.95
N VAL A 16 56.04 -5.38 6.69
CA VAL A 16 55.19 -4.19 6.83
C VAL A 16 54.31 -4.06 5.57
N GLN A 17 53.25 -4.79 5.54
CA GLN A 17 52.19 -4.54 4.56
C GLN A 17 51.46 -3.26 4.99
N ALA A 18 51.70 -2.16 4.28
CA ALA A 18 50.91 -0.97 4.43
C ALA A 18 49.48 -1.30 3.98
N GLN A 19 48.56 -1.50 4.94
CA GLN A 19 47.14 -1.59 4.64
C GLN A 19 46.70 -0.20 4.19
N SER A 20 46.24 -0.14 2.93
CA SER A 20 45.63 1.08 2.43
C SER A 20 44.40 1.40 3.27
N LEU A 21 44.35 2.60 3.86
CA LEU A 21 43.14 3.13 4.51
C LEU A 21 42.04 3.43 3.50
N TYR A 22 42.39 3.40 2.20
CA TYR A 22 41.44 3.58 1.13
C TYR A 22 40.66 2.28 0.87
N ARG A 23 39.36 2.35 1.14
CA ARG A 23 38.38 1.34 0.77
C ARG A 23 37.43 1.93 -0.24
N GLU A 24 37.42 1.36 -1.43
CA GLU A 24 36.62 1.86 -2.55
C GLU A 24 35.11 1.80 -2.27
N ASP A 25 34.70 0.86 -1.45
CA ASP A 25 33.31 0.64 -1.01
C ASP A 25 32.83 1.66 0.05
N THR A 26 33.75 2.19 0.87
CA THR A 26 33.41 3.10 1.98
C THR A 26 33.89 4.52 1.77
N TRP A 27 34.73 4.75 0.76
CA TRP A 27 35.30 6.08 0.52
C TRP A 27 34.22 7.05 0.00
N ARG A 28 34.04 8.17 0.70
CA ARG A 28 33.25 9.32 0.25
C ARG A 28 34.16 10.51 0.06
N GLY A 29 34.14 11.11 -1.12
CA GLY A 29 34.81 12.37 -1.34
C GLY A 29 34.23 13.47 -0.45
N LEU A 30 35.06 14.35 0.10
CA LEU A 30 34.63 15.47 0.95
C LEU A 30 33.65 16.43 0.25
N THR A 31 33.62 16.42 -1.07
CA THR A 31 32.72 17.20 -1.93
C THR A 31 31.64 16.35 -2.55
N ALA A 32 31.52 15.07 -2.17
CA ALA A 32 30.48 14.20 -2.70
C ALA A 32 29.13 14.60 -2.11
N ASP A 33 28.15 14.63 -2.96
CA ASP A 33 26.75 14.79 -2.59
C ASP A 33 26.34 13.70 -1.58
N ASN A 34 25.73 14.10 -0.46
CA ASN A 34 25.32 13.16 0.60
C ASN A 34 24.02 12.41 0.30
N LYS A 35 23.66 12.30 -0.97
CA LYS A 35 22.45 11.56 -1.37
C LYS A 35 22.58 10.06 -1.10
N ALA A 36 21.47 9.47 -0.70
CA ALA A 36 21.36 8.03 -0.56
C ALA A 36 21.38 7.39 -1.96
N TYR A 37 22.34 6.51 -2.25
CA TYR A 37 22.44 5.77 -3.51
C TYR A 37 23.10 4.40 -3.39
N ARG A 38 23.40 3.95 -2.17
CA ARG A 38 23.97 2.61 -1.93
C ARG A 38 22.97 1.75 -1.17
N PRO A 39 23.02 0.42 -1.34
CA PRO A 39 22.27 -0.48 -0.48
C PRO A 39 22.60 -0.21 0.99
N GLY A 40 21.57 -0.14 1.83
CA GLY A 40 21.69 0.23 3.24
C GLY A 40 21.56 1.72 3.53
N ASP A 41 21.66 2.59 2.54
CA ASP A 41 21.41 4.03 2.74
C ASP A 41 19.93 4.26 3.07
N VAL A 42 19.70 5.33 3.83
CA VAL A 42 18.36 5.67 4.33
C VAL A 42 17.92 6.98 3.69
N LEU A 43 16.66 7.02 3.27
CA LEU A 43 16.01 8.22 2.76
C LEU A 43 14.61 8.40 3.33
N THR A 44 14.14 9.63 3.32
CA THR A 44 12.83 10.02 3.82
C THR A 44 11.86 10.19 2.67
N VAL A 45 10.73 9.49 2.72
CA VAL A 45 9.64 9.64 1.74
C VAL A 45 8.56 10.51 2.35
N GLN A 46 8.22 11.59 1.67
CA GLN A 46 7.02 12.37 1.94
C GLN A 46 5.86 11.78 1.14
N VAL A 47 4.96 11.10 1.83
CA VAL A 47 3.77 10.49 1.24
C VAL A 47 2.67 11.54 1.16
N PHE A 48 2.20 11.77 -0.05
CA PHE A 48 1.12 12.68 -0.35
C PHE A 48 0.16 12.01 -1.33
N GLU A 49 -0.85 11.33 -0.80
CA GLU A 49 -1.81 10.57 -1.60
C GLU A 49 -3.22 11.10 -1.39
N ASN A 50 -3.88 11.43 -2.51
CA ASN A 50 -5.30 11.75 -2.55
C ASN A 50 -6.00 10.70 -3.40
N SER A 51 -6.92 9.96 -2.80
CA SER A 51 -7.75 8.99 -3.52
C SER A 51 -9.22 9.36 -3.38
N SER A 52 -9.92 9.50 -4.49
CA SER A 52 -11.36 9.64 -4.54
C SER A 52 -11.95 8.52 -5.41
N ALA A 53 -12.82 7.73 -4.85
CA ALA A 53 -13.54 6.69 -5.57
C ALA A 53 -15.04 6.95 -5.45
N THR A 54 -15.71 7.05 -6.59
CA THR A 54 -17.17 7.11 -6.67
C THR A 54 -17.65 5.84 -7.34
N SER A 55 -18.45 5.06 -6.63
CA SER A 55 -19.11 3.87 -7.18
C SER A 55 -20.61 4.12 -7.15
N SER A 56 -21.25 4.05 -8.32
CA SER A 56 -22.70 4.05 -8.48
C SER A 56 -23.14 2.66 -8.97
N ALA A 57 -24.05 2.05 -8.26
CA ALA A 57 -24.71 0.82 -8.68
C ALA A 57 -26.21 1.10 -8.81
N ASP A 58 -26.70 1.08 -10.04
CA ASP A 58 -28.12 1.17 -10.34
C ASP A 58 -28.64 -0.26 -10.61
N THR A 59 -29.50 -0.75 -9.74
CA THR A 59 -30.16 -2.04 -9.91
C THR A 59 -31.64 -1.81 -10.09
N GLY A 60 -32.09 -1.81 -11.35
CA GLY A 60 -33.51 -1.77 -11.68
C GLY A 60 -34.02 -3.19 -11.93
N THR A 61 -34.98 -3.66 -11.15
CA THR A 61 -35.70 -4.91 -11.42
C THR A 61 -37.14 -4.58 -11.71
N ARG A 62 -37.54 -4.69 -12.97
CA ARG A 62 -38.96 -4.62 -13.38
C ARG A 62 -39.53 -5.99 -13.50
N ARG A 63 -40.47 -6.34 -12.65
CA ARG A 63 -41.20 -7.58 -12.71
C ARG A 63 -42.67 -7.31 -13.00
N THR A 64 -43.13 -7.71 -14.17
CA THR A 64 -44.54 -7.64 -14.57
C THR A 64 -45.10 -9.05 -14.53
N ASN A 65 -45.94 -9.35 -13.57
CA ASN A 65 -46.66 -10.62 -13.50
C ASN A 65 -48.12 -10.39 -13.92
N HIS A 66 -48.53 -10.97 -15.02
CA HIS A 66 -49.92 -11.02 -15.45
C HIS A 66 -50.51 -12.38 -15.03
N LEU A 67 -51.39 -12.37 -14.08
CA LEU A 67 -52.17 -13.53 -13.71
C LEU A 67 -53.58 -13.37 -14.29
N SER A 68 -53.89 -14.08 -15.36
CA SER A 68 -55.25 -14.14 -15.91
C SER A 68 -55.89 -15.49 -15.50
N ALA A 69 -56.94 -15.44 -14.72
CA ALA A 69 -57.75 -16.60 -14.40
C ALA A 69 -59.08 -16.50 -15.15
N GLU A 70 -59.33 -17.44 -16.05
CA GLU A 70 -60.56 -17.56 -16.78
C GLU A 70 -61.40 -18.66 -16.11
N LEU A 71 -62.52 -18.25 -15.49
CA LEU A 71 -63.47 -19.18 -14.89
C LEU A 71 -64.58 -19.41 -15.91
N SER A 72 -64.60 -20.57 -16.56
CA SER A 72 -65.66 -21.00 -17.43
C SER A 72 -66.44 -22.07 -16.73
N HIS A 73 -67.72 -21.82 -16.49
CA HIS A 73 -68.69 -22.83 -15.99
C HIS A 73 -69.88 -22.86 -16.92
N GLY A 74 -69.93 -23.87 -17.75
CA GLY A 74 -71.01 -24.04 -18.75
C GLY A 74 -70.93 -23.03 -19.88
N ALA A 75 -71.80 -23.05 -20.86
CA ALA A 75 -71.79 -22.23 -22.06
C ALA A 75 -71.99 -20.71 -21.89
N LYS A 76 -71.66 -20.14 -20.70
CA LYS A 76 -71.65 -18.68 -20.43
C LYS A 76 -70.40 -18.28 -19.71
N SER A 77 -69.67 -17.37 -20.31
CA SER A 77 -68.54 -16.68 -19.65
C SER A 77 -69.05 -15.75 -18.58
N VAL A 78 -68.66 -15.97 -17.32
CA VAL A 78 -69.19 -15.23 -16.15
C VAL A 78 -68.24 -14.14 -15.65
N GLY A 79 -67.21 -13.85 -16.35
CA GLY A 79 -66.36 -12.71 -15.99
C GLY A 79 -64.87 -13.02 -16.09
N GLN A 80 -64.16 -12.14 -16.74
CA GLN A 80 -62.70 -12.13 -16.81
C GLN A 80 -62.17 -11.18 -15.72
N THR A 81 -61.53 -11.72 -14.73
CA THR A 81 -60.85 -10.90 -13.70
C THR A 81 -59.38 -10.99 -13.94
N SER A 82 -58.75 -9.87 -14.33
CA SER A 82 -57.31 -9.75 -14.46
C SER A 82 -56.79 -8.97 -13.27
N VAL A 83 -55.88 -9.54 -12.49
CA VAL A 83 -55.17 -8.87 -11.44
C VAL A 83 -53.72 -8.67 -11.93
N GLY A 84 -53.39 -7.46 -12.24
CA GLY A 84 -52.01 -7.05 -12.60
C GLY A 84 -51.30 -6.57 -11.34
N LEU A 85 -50.27 -7.27 -10.93
CA LEU A 85 -49.34 -6.82 -9.91
C LEU A 85 -48.06 -6.32 -10.63
N ALA A 86 -47.92 -5.01 -10.71
CA ALA A 86 -46.67 -4.37 -11.14
C ALA A 86 -45.87 -4.00 -9.89
N SER A 87 -44.69 -4.55 -9.78
CA SER A 87 -43.71 -4.15 -8.75
C SER A 87 -42.51 -3.55 -9.44
N ASP A 88 -42.36 -2.24 -9.36
CA ASP A 88 -41.15 -1.51 -9.76
C ASP A 88 -40.28 -1.32 -8.51
N PHE A 89 -39.11 -1.93 -8.52
CA PHE A 89 -38.10 -1.72 -7.50
C PHE A 89 -36.93 -0.97 -8.13
N ASP A 90 -36.78 0.30 -7.77
CA ASP A 90 -35.61 1.13 -8.10
C ASP A 90 -34.72 1.21 -6.86
N GLY A 91 -33.62 0.48 -6.88
CA GLY A 91 -32.59 0.50 -5.86
C GLY A 91 -31.32 1.15 -6.39
N GLY A 92 -31.11 2.43 -6.09
CA GLY A 92 -29.87 3.15 -6.39
C GLY A 92 -28.98 3.26 -5.17
N GLY A 93 -27.75 2.73 -5.25
CA GLY A 93 -26.72 2.91 -4.23
C GLY A 93 -25.57 3.77 -4.76
N ARG A 94 -25.33 4.93 -4.16
CA ARG A 94 -24.14 5.73 -4.45
C ARG A 94 -23.22 5.69 -3.24
N THR A 95 -21.99 5.19 -3.45
CA THR A 95 -20.93 5.21 -2.44
C THR A 95 -19.81 6.13 -2.91
N GLN A 96 -19.54 7.17 -2.14
CA GLN A 96 -18.42 8.07 -2.36
C GLN A 96 -17.41 7.89 -1.23
N ARG A 97 -16.16 7.59 -1.59
CA ARG A 97 -15.04 7.49 -0.65
C ARG A 97 -13.97 8.49 -1.04
N THR A 98 -13.57 9.31 -0.11
CA THR A 98 -12.46 10.23 -0.25
C THR A 98 -11.46 9.90 0.85
N SER A 99 -10.24 9.57 0.46
CA SER A 99 -9.15 9.28 1.39
C SER A 99 -7.98 10.20 1.08
N ARG A 100 -7.40 10.78 2.12
CA ARG A 100 -6.19 11.58 2.06
C ARG A 100 -5.17 10.98 3.03
N LEU A 101 -3.99 10.65 2.52
CA LEU A 101 -2.86 10.19 3.32
C LEU A 101 -1.73 11.19 3.20
N LEU A 102 -1.36 11.77 4.35
CA LEU A 102 -0.24 12.69 4.51
C LEU A 102 0.63 12.12 5.62
N THR A 103 1.81 11.64 5.27
CA THR A 103 2.75 11.10 6.26
C THR A 103 4.17 11.19 5.75
N THR A 104 5.11 11.09 6.66
CA THR A 104 6.54 11.00 6.36
C THR A 104 7.03 9.65 6.84
N LEU A 105 7.73 8.93 5.98
CA LEU A 105 8.19 7.58 6.22
C LEU A 105 9.67 7.47 5.86
N THR A 106 10.44 6.84 6.74
CA THR A 106 11.83 6.53 6.46
C THR A 106 11.93 5.14 5.81
N VAL A 107 12.63 5.07 4.68
CA VAL A 107 12.84 3.83 3.93
C VAL A 107 14.33 3.58 3.71
N THR A 108 14.70 2.34 3.50
CA THR A 108 16.07 1.90 3.24
C THR A 108 16.22 1.46 1.79
N VAL A 109 17.33 1.81 1.16
CA VAL A 109 17.71 1.29 -0.15
C VAL A 109 18.05 -0.19 -0.01
N GLN A 110 17.30 -1.04 -0.69
CA GLN A 110 17.50 -2.50 -0.68
C GLN A 110 18.56 -2.92 -1.70
N GLU A 111 18.46 -2.38 -2.90
CA GLU A 111 19.38 -2.69 -4.01
C GLU A 111 19.45 -1.56 -5.02
N VAL A 112 20.52 -1.55 -5.80
CA VAL A 112 20.67 -0.70 -6.98
C VAL A 112 20.38 -1.53 -8.21
N LEU A 113 19.38 -1.12 -8.98
CA LEU A 113 18.95 -1.80 -10.19
C LEU A 113 19.88 -1.51 -11.38
N PRO A 114 19.92 -2.39 -12.39
CA PRO A 114 20.59 -2.09 -13.66
C PRO A 114 20.02 -0.80 -14.26
N GLY A 115 20.83 0.25 -14.37
CA GLY A 115 20.40 1.60 -14.77
C GLY A 115 20.44 2.63 -13.64
N GLY A 116 20.94 2.24 -12.46
CA GLY A 116 21.22 3.15 -11.35
C GLY A 116 20.00 3.58 -10.56
N GLN A 117 18.84 2.98 -10.80
CA GLN A 117 17.64 3.20 -9.97
C GLN A 117 17.76 2.46 -8.64
N LEU A 118 17.13 2.98 -7.61
CA LEU A 118 17.18 2.43 -6.26
C LEU A 118 15.86 1.76 -5.90
N ARG A 119 15.88 0.49 -5.54
CA ARG A 119 14.74 -0.17 -4.91
C ARG A 119 14.74 0.18 -3.44
N VAL A 120 13.64 0.74 -2.97
CA VAL A 120 13.50 1.18 -1.58
C VAL A 120 12.32 0.50 -0.92
N ALA A 121 12.47 0.20 0.37
CA ALA A 121 11.39 -0.34 1.18
C ALA A 121 11.51 0.16 2.62
N GLY A 122 10.37 0.35 3.27
CA GLY A 122 10.31 0.74 4.67
C GLY A 122 8.93 0.51 5.27
N THR A 123 8.93 0.32 6.58
CA THR A 123 7.71 0.17 7.37
C THR A 123 7.84 1.01 8.63
N GLN A 124 6.81 1.77 8.92
CA GLN A 124 6.71 2.57 10.14
C GLN A 124 5.42 2.22 10.86
N SER A 125 5.52 1.96 12.16
CA SER A 125 4.37 1.73 13.03
C SER A 125 4.28 2.88 14.03
N VAL A 126 3.08 3.43 14.18
CA VAL A 126 2.77 4.52 15.10
C VAL A 126 1.54 4.14 15.90
N THR A 127 1.59 4.26 17.21
CA THR A 127 0.42 4.05 18.06
C THR A 127 -0.20 5.40 18.37
N VAL A 128 -1.46 5.59 17.99
CA VAL A 128 -2.24 6.80 18.24
C VAL A 128 -3.53 6.40 18.94
N ASN A 129 -3.80 6.96 20.12
CA ASN A 129 -5.00 6.66 20.91
C ASN A 129 -5.22 5.13 21.11
N GLU A 130 -4.15 4.40 21.45
CA GLU A 130 -4.15 2.95 21.65
C GLU A 130 -4.39 2.12 20.37
N GLU A 131 -4.49 2.76 19.21
CA GLU A 131 -4.59 2.10 17.91
C GLU A 131 -3.22 2.04 17.23
N LEU A 132 -2.80 0.85 16.81
CA LEU A 132 -1.58 0.65 16.04
C LEU A 132 -1.84 0.96 14.56
N GLN A 133 -1.15 1.96 14.06
CA GLN A 133 -1.17 2.34 12.65
C GLN A 133 0.15 1.95 12.01
N ARG A 134 0.11 1.19 10.93
CA ARG A 134 1.27 0.75 10.18
C ARG A 134 1.22 1.25 8.76
N VAL A 135 2.29 1.92 8.35
CA VAL A 135 2.51 2.35 6.98
C VAL A 135 3.68 1.57 6.40
N THR A 136 3.48 0.95 5.26
CA THR A 136 4.52 0.24 4.50
C THR A 136 4.61 0.85 3.12
N LEU A 137 5.83 1.10 2.65
CA LEU A 137 6.12 1.63 1.33
C LEU A 137 7.20 0.78 0.66
N GLU A 138 6.97 0.43 -0.58
CA GLU A 138 7.92 -0.19 -1.50
C GLU A 138 7.87 0.54 -2.84
N GLY A 139 9.00 0.65 -3.52
CA GLY A 139 9.03 1.26 -4.84
C GLY A 139 10.43 1.43 -5.39
N VAL A 140 10.52 2.12 -6.52
CA VAL A 140 11.78 2.39 -7.22
C VAL A 140 11.95 3.90 -7.38
N VAL A 141 13.11 4.42 -6.96
CA VAL A 141 13.46 5.84 -6.96
C VAL A 141 14.65 6.08 -7.87
N ARG A 142 14.62 7.17 -8.63
CA ARG A 142 15.79 7.63 -9.37
C ARG A 142 16.64 8.53 -8.48
N PRO A 143 17.97 8.40 -8.48
CA PRO A 143 18.84 9.27 -7.68
C PRO A 143 18.64 10.77 -7.91
N VAL A 144 18.23 11.16 -9.12
CA VAL A 144 17.98 12.57 -9.46
C VAL A 144 16.74 13.16 -8.76
N ASP A 145 15.81 12.30 -8.33
CA ASP A 145 14.59 12.72 -7.63
C ASP A 145 14.78 12.83 -6.11
N ILE A 146 15.94 12.40 -5.61
CA ILE A 146 16.33 12.53 -4.21
C ILE A 146 16.94 13.92 -4.01
N SER A 147 16.37 14.68 -3.09
CA SER A 147 16.92 15.98 -2.71
C SER A 147 18.23 15.83 -1.91
N ASP A 148 18.97 16.93 -1.75
CA ASP A 148 20.22 16.97 -0.98
C ASP A 148 20.03 16.61 0.50
N GLY A 149 18.81 16.77 1.02
CA GLY A 149 18.41 16.33 2.36
C GLY A 149 17.95 14.88 2.43
N ASN A 150 18.19 14.04 1.41
CA ASN A 150 17.72 12.65 1.33
C ASN A 150 16.20 12.52 1.44
N VAL A 151 15.46 13.47 0.86
CA VAL A 151 14.00 13.47 0.83
C VAL A 151 13.51 13.24 -0.60
N VAL A 152 12.48 12.39 -0.75
CA VAL A 152 11.78 12.15 -2.01
C VAL A 152 10.27 12.21 -1.80
N GLN A 153 9.52 12.70 -2.78
CA GLN A 153 8.06 12.70 -2.76
C GLN A 153 7.52 11.37 -3.29
N SER A 154 6.43 10.85 -2.72
CA SER A 154 5.80 9.59 -3.16
C SER A 154 5.41 9.62 -4.64
N THR A 155 5.02 10.79 -5.15
CA THR A 155 4.64 11.00 -6.56
C THR A 155 5.79 10.79 -7.55
N ARG A 156 7.05 10.76 -7.08
CA ARG A 156 8.26 10.50 -7.89
C ARG A 156 8.77 9.06 -7.77
N ILE A 157 8.09 8.23 -7.01
CA ILE A 157 8.44 6.84 -6.81
C ILE A 157 7.70 5.99 -7.84
N ALA A 158 8.45 5.31 -8.68
CA ALA A 158 7.88 4.38 -9.65
C ALA A 158 7.47 3.08 -8.95
N GLN A 159 6.39 2.45 -9.43
CA GLN A 159 5.84 1.21 -8.87
C GLN A 159 5.57 1.30 -7.36
N ALA A 160 5.22 2.49 -6.89
CA ALA A 160 4.96 2.73 -5.47
C ALA A 160 3.80 1.86 -5.00
N ARG A 161 4.06 1.07 -3.96
CA ARG A 161 3.04 0.34 -3.21
C ARG A 161 3.02 0.90 -1.81
N ILE A 162 1.97 1.63 -1.49
CA ILE A 162 1.78 2.23 -0.17
C ILE A 162 0.61 1.52 0.49
N THR A 163 0.86 0.87 1.62
CA THR A 163 -0.15 0.19 2.40
C THR A 163 -0.26 0.86 3.75
N TYR A 164 -1.47 1.27 4.10
CA TYR A 164 -1.82 1.81 5.39
C TYR A 164 -2.81 0.87 6.08
N VAL A 165 -2.45 0.38 7.24
CA VAL A 165 -3.29 -0.51 8.05
C VAL A 165 -3.41 0.10 9.45
N GLY A 166 -4.64 0.38 9.87
CA GLY A 166 -4.97 0.72 11.25
C GLY A 166 -5.56 -0.50 11.93
N GLU A 167 -4.97 -0.94 13.01
CA GLU A 167 -5.50 -1.99 13.87
C GLU A 167 -6.13 -1.32 15.09
N GLY A 168 -7.48 -1.20 15.11
CA GLY A 168 -8.23 -0.59 16.21
C GLY A 168 -9.64 -1.13 16.33
N GLU A 169 -10.30 -0.84 17.43
CA GLU A 169 -11.65 -1.34 17.78
C GLU A 169 -12.75 -1.01 16.75
N VAL A 170 -12.53 -0.02 15.87
CA VAL A 170 -13.50 0.38 14.86
C VAL A 170 -13.71 -0.71 13.80
N SER A 171 -12.65 -1.50 13.51
CA SER A 171 -12.74 -2.60 12.56
C SER A 171 -13.52 -3.80 13.12
N ASP A 172 -13.51 -3.99 14.43
CA ASP A 172 -14.22 -5.10 15.08
C ASP A 172 -15.72 -4.85 15.22
N ARG A 173 -16.15 -3.59 15.30
CA ARG A 173 -17.59 -3.25 15.34
C ARG A 173 -18.30 -3.55 14.01
N SER A 174 -17.61 -3.48 12.90
CA SER A 174 -18.20 -3.83 11.59
C SER A 174 -18.41 -5.34 11.40
N ARG A 175 -17.65 -6.18 12.11
CA ARG A 175 -17.79 -7.66 12.04
C ARG A 175 -18.97 -8.18 12.82
N ARG A 176 -19.49 -7.45 13.81
CA ARG A 176 -20.63 -7.89 14.63
C ARG A 176 -21.99 -7.76 13.93
N ALA A 177 -22.04 -7.14 12.77
CA ALA A 177 -23.29 -6.92 12.03
C ALA A 177 -23.93 -8.22 11.48
N TRP A 178 -23.19 -9.33 11.33
CA TRP A 178 -23.75 -10.56 10.79
C TRP A 178 -24.69 -11.30 11.77
N TRP A 179 -24.44 -11.16 13.08
CA TRP A 179 -25.31 -11.71 14.12
C TRP A 179 -26.70 -11.07 14.13
N ARG A 180 -26.78 -9.76 13.81
CA ARG A 180 -28.07 -9.07 13.70
C ARG A 180 -28.91 -9.62 12.54
N LYS A 181 -28.30 -9.95 11.41
CA LYS A 181 -29.01 -10.55 10.29
C LYS A 181 -29.57 -11.92 10.63
N LEU A 182 -28.95 -12.65 11.54
CA LEU A 182 -29.38 -13.96 12.00
C LEU A 182 -30.54 -13.83 13.01
N LEU A 183 -30.51 -12.81 13.86
CA LEU A 183 -31.60 -12.50 14.79
C LEU A 183 -32.83 -11.98 14.06
N ASP A 184 -32.67 -11.11 13.07
CA ASP A 184 -33.76 -10.64 12.22
C ASP A 184 -34.42 -11.79 11.41
N ALA A 185 -33.66 -12.80 11.01
CA ALA A 185 -34.18 -13.99 10.33
C ALA A 185 -34.94 -14.93 11.27
N LEU A 186 -34.69 -14.85 12.59
CA LEU A 186 -35.37 -15.65 13.61
C LEU A 186 -36.58 -14.92 14.25
N GLY A 187 -36.84 -13.66 13.83
CA GLY A 187 -37.98 -12.88 14.30
C GLY A 187 -37.91 -12.44 15.76
N ILE A 188 -36.70 -12.30 16.32
CA ILE A 188 -36.48 -11.83 17.69
C ILE A 188 -35.76 -10.47 17.65
#